data_35b4d2793dc03cefd76e2bc7c173efa4
#
_entry.id   35b4d2793dc03cefd76e2bc7c173efa4
#
_cell.length_a   1.000
_cell.length_b   1.000
_cell.length_c   1.000
_cell.angle_alpha   90.00
_cell.angle_beta   90.00
_cell.angle_gamma   90.00
#
_symmetry.space_group_name_H-M   'P 1'
#
loop_
_entity.id
_entity.type
_entity.pdbx_description
1 polymer ?
#
loop_
_entity_poly.entity_id
_entity_poly.type
_entity_poly.pdbx_seq_one_letter_code
_entity_poly.pdbx_strand_id
1 'polypeptide(L)'
;MKKKLLSILLVLSLMLALVPAAFATDAVRAELEIDGTTLAFYGSGTATADCWNGDWTAVTHVDLGYEIRGVAENVLARCVNLVSFEAIGSRYLRTYNGGLISEDSKQMLAAPNKCTAYEIPDLVQTVKTGAFRYCQGLTAVTFPASLTTIEAQAFTSCLSLTDVQLPDGLKTIGDFAFAGCAALTSVLIPKSVTSIGAGAFTGCTALTAIDYSGTEAEWAQLTKGENALPEGVTVNFNAPIHHYGSWTGTDPNCTTEGKRTRTCTDDGCGHTEEMTLPARGHYWGIGRVTTPPTETTTGVRTYTCRTYGCNATRTEEIPKLPPQVPVSERFDDVDLNGWAYEDIQYCVDHELMRGVGNRKFAPKMVMTRAQMVQVLYNIAGEPAVTGETPFTDLTA
;
A
#
# COMPACT_ATOMS: atom_id res chain seq x y z
N MET A 1 -12.43 -12.19 33.54
CA MET A 1 -12.15 -11.79 32.13
C MET A 1 -11.11 -12.66 31.43
N LYS A 2 -9.87 -12.84 31.93
CA LYS A 2 -8.83 -13.64 31.22
C LYS A 2 -9.19 -15.12 30.98
N LYS A 3 -9.97 -15.77 31.86
CA LYS A 3 -10.37 -17.18 31.65
C LYS A 3 -11.52 -17.34 30.65
N LYS A 4 -12.44 -16.37 30.54
CA LYS A 4 -13.53 -16.38 29.55
C LYS A 4 -13.00 -16.10 28.10
N LEU A 5 -12.05 -15.18 27.97
CA LEU A 5 -11.38 -14.92 26.68
C LEU A 5 -10.59 -16.15 26.17
N LEU A 6 -9.98 -16.90 27.11
CA LEU A 6 -9.25 -18.13 26.79
C LEU A 6 -10.19 -19.27 26.34
N SER A 7 -11.39 -19.37 26.91
CA SER A 7 -12.42 -20.33 26.48
C SER A 7 -12.92 -20.04 25.06
N ILE A 8 -13.18 -18.76 24.75
CA ILE A 8 -13.62 -18.33 23.40
C ILE A 8 -12.50 -18.56 22.38
N LEU A 9 -11.25 -18.22 22.73
CA LEU A 9 -10.08 -18.50 21.89
C LEU A 9 -9.84 -20.00 21.71
N LEU A 10 -10.08 -20.84 22.74
CA LEU A 10 -9.91 -22.29 22.61
C LEU A 10 -11.00 -22.91 21.73
N VAL A 11 -12.23 -22.44 21.82
CA VAL A 11 -13.34 -22.87 20.94
C VAL A 11 -13.10 -22.41 19.51
N LEU A 12 -12.59 -21.17 19.29
CA LEU A 12 -12.19 -20.71 17.96
C LEU A 12 -11.01 -21.52 17.41
N SER A 13 -10.01 -21.85 18.22
CA SER A 13 -8.86 -22.65 17.77
C SER A 13 -9.23 -24.12 17.49
N LEU A 14 -10.17 -24.70 18.22
CA LEU A 14 -10.69 -26.05 17.93
C LEU A 14 -11.57 -26.06 16.68
N MET A 15 -12.32 -24.99 16.41
CA MET A 15 -13.12 -24.87 15.18
C MET A 15 -12.26 -24.57 13.94
N LEU A 16 -11.16 -23.84 14.05
CA LEU A 16 -10.18 -23.70 12.97
C LEU A 16 -9.50 -25.05 12.62
N ALA A 17 -9.33 -25.94 13.60
CA ALA A 17 -8.75 -27.28 13.36
C ALA A 17 -9.73 -28.29 12.71
N LEU A 18 -11.04 -27.97 12.70
CA LEU A 18 -12.10 -28.77 12.10
C LEU A 18 -12.58 -28.24 10.74
N VAL A 19 -12.06 -27.13 10.24
CA VAL A 19 -12.27 -26.65 8.88
C VAL A 19 -11.47 -27.60 7.96
N PRO A 20 -12.14 -28.37 7.08
CA PRO A 20 -11.40 -29.16 6.09
C PRO A 20 -10.48 -28.21 5.31
N ALA A 21 -9.29 -28.69 4.96
CA ALA A 21 -8.27 -27.96 4.18
C ALA A 21 -8.75 -27.49 2.77
N ALA A 22 -10.04 -27.52 2.49
CA ALA A 22 -10.69 -27.13 1.25
C ALA A 22 -10.93 -25.62 1.09
N PHE A 23 -10.58 -24.78 2.08
CA PHE A 23 -10.66 -23.31 1.98
C PHE A 23 -9.32 -22.58 1.86
N ALA A 24 -8.24 -23.31 1.60
CA ALA A 24 -7.01 -22.69 1.11
C ALA A 24 -7.17 -22.41 -0.39
N THR A 25 -8.01 -21.45 -0.78
CA THR A 25 -7.80 -20.80 -2.05
C THR A 25 -6.57 -19.94 -1.86
N ASP A 26 -5.47 -20.27 -2.54
CA ASP A 26 -4.26 -19.44 -2.64
C ASP A 26 -4.55 -18.07 -3.32
N ALA A 27 -5.80 -17.79 -3.60
CA ALA A 27 -6.25 -16.58 -4.27
C ALA A 27 -5.97 -15.33 -3.41
N VAL A 28 -5.42 -14.32 -4.04
CA VAL A 28 -5.20 -13.02 -3.39
C VAL A 28 -6.55 -12.38 -3.07
N ARG A 29 -6.70 -11.91 -1.84
CA ARG A 29 -7.84 -11.13 -1.34
C ARG A 29 -7.35 -9.85 -0.69
N ALA A 30 -8.19 -8.84 -0.64
CA ALA A 30 -7.89 -7.56 -0.03
C ALA A 30 -8.97 -7.17 0.99
N GLU A 31 -8.55 -6.63 2.11
CA GLU A 31 -9.40 -6.17 3.20
C GLU A 31 -8.95 -4.78 3.65
N LEU A 32 -9.92 -3.87 3.86
CA LEU A 32 -9.61 -2.57 4.45
C LEU A 32 -9.47 -2.74 5.96
N GLU A 33 -8.34 -2.32 6.52
CA GLU A 33 -8.12 -2.37 7.97
C GLU A 33 -9.05 -1.39 8.71
N ILE A 34 -9.18 -1.59 10.02
CA ILE A 34 -10.07 -0.81 10.91
C ILE A 34 -9.76 0.69 10.89
N ASP A 35 -8.53 1.09 10.52
CA ASP A 35 -8.15 2.50 10.41
C ASP A 35 -8.81 3.22 9.20
N GLY A 36 -9.46 2.47 8.31
CA GLY A 36 -10.15 2.98 7.13
C GLY A 36 -9.23 3.51 6.03
N THR A 37 -7.91 3.38 6.18
CA THR A 37 -6.90 3.94 5.27
C THR A 37 -5.83 2.95 4.81
N THR A 38 -5.70 1.81 5.48
CA THR A 38 -4.77 0.74 5.13
C THR A 38 -5.50 -0.40 4.42
N LEU A 39 -5.11 -0.72 3.20
CA LEU A 39 -5.60 -1.86 2.44
C LEU A 39 -4.60 -3.00 2.54
N ALA A 40 -4.99 -4.10 3.18
CA ALA A 40 -4.15 -5.26 3.35
C ALA A 40 -4.49 -6.35 2.32
N PHE A 41 -3.44 -6.90 1.68
CA PHE A 41 -3.56 -8.01 0.74
C PHE A 41 -3.04 -9.31 1.35
N TYR A 42 -3.83 -10.36 1.28
CA TYR A 42 -3.53 -11.69 1.79
C TYR A 42 -3.63 -12.74 0.68
N GLY A 43 -3.05 -13.91 0.90
CA GLY A 43 -3.03 -15.01 -0.06
C GLY A 43 -1.70 -15.10 -0.79
N SER A 44 -1.67 -15.80 -1.92
CA SER A 44 -0.46 -16.07 -2.71
C SER A 44 -0.62 -15.55 -4.13
N GLY A 45 0.31 -14.73 -4.60
CA GLY A 45 0.29 -14.22 -5.97
C GLY A 45 0.53 -12.71 -6.07
N THR A 46 0.01 -12.10 -7.12
CA THR A 46 0.07 -10.66 -7.37
C THR A 46 -1.20 -9.98 -6.90
N ALA A 47 -1.08 -8.94 -6.09
CA ALA A 47 -2.20 -8.10 -5.68
C ALA A 47 -2.77 -7.35 -6.90
N THR A 48 -4.06 -7.55 -7.19
CA THR A 48 -4.77 -6.91 -8.31
C THR A 48 -5.95 -6.09 -7.80
N ALA A 49 -6.40 -5.11 -8.59
CA ALA A 49 -7.53 -4.27 -8.19
C ALA A 49 -8.87 -5.03 -8.13
N ASP A 50 -8.96 -6.22 -8.74
CA ASP A 50 -10.18 -7.03 -8.71
C ASP A 50 -10.39 -7.71 -7.35
N CYS A 51 -9.35 -7.72 -6.50
CA CYS A 51 -9.43 -8.28 -5.14
C CYS A 51 -10.26 -7.42 -4.18
N TRP A 52 -10.57 -6.17 -4.53
CA TRP A 52 -11.29 -5.23 -3.67
C TRP A 52 -12.11 -4.22 -4.48
N ASN A 53 -13.33 -3.92 -4.03
CA ASN A 53 -14.29 -3.06 -4.71
C ASN A 53 -14.68 -1.80 -3.91
N GLY A 54 -13.94 -1.47 -2.85
CA GLY A 54 -14.20 -0.30 -2.01
C GLY A 54 -13.67 1.01 -2.59
N ASP A 55 -13.63 2.05 -1.76
CA ASP A 55 -13.15 3.38 -2.14
C ASP A 55 -11.63 3.47 -2.12
N TRP A 56 -11.00 3.30 -3.26
CA TRP A 56 -9.55 3.37 -3.45
C TRP A 56 -8.94 4.75 -3.11
N THR A 57 -9.75 5.81 -3.13
CA THR A 57 -9.25 7.16 -2.82
C THR A 57 -9.00 7.36 -1.32
N ALA A 58 -9.62 6.55 -0.46
CA ALA A 58 -9.36 6.52 0.97
C ALA A 58 -8.04 5.81 1.32
N VAL A 59 -7.51 4.97 0.41
CA VAL A 59 -6.31 4.16 0.67
C VAL A 59 -5.05 5.04 0.64
N THR A 60 -4.38 5.12 1.76
CA THR A 60 -3.09 5.80 1.93
C THR A 60 -1.92 4.86 2.21
N HIS A 61 -2.21 3.63 2.64
CA HIS A 61 -1.22 2.60 2.92
C HIS A 61 -1.67 1.27 2.32
N VAL A 62 -0.71 0.49 1.83
CA VAL A 62 -0.95 -0.85 1.32
C VAL A 62 -0.05 -1.81 2.09
N ASP A 63 -0.65 -2.80 2.76
CA ASP A 63 0.07 -3.86 3.46
C ASP A 63 0.04 -5.16 2.63
N LEU A 64 1.22 -5.75 2.42
CA LEU A 64 1.41 -6.92 1.57
C LEU A 64 1.81 -8.12 2.41
N GLY A 65 0.94 -9.11 2.48
CA GLY A 65 1.14 -10.34 3.22
C GLY A 65 2.33 -11.17 2.72
N TYR A 66 2.70 -12.15 3.52
CA TYR A 66 3.91 -12.96 3.38
C TYR A 66 4.13 -13.60 1.99
N GLU A 67 3.06 -14.10 1.35
CA GLU A 67 3.12 -14.79 0.05
C GLU A 67 2.73 -13.90 -1.15
N ILE A 68 2.54 -12.60 -0.94
CA ILE A 68 2.30 -11.66 -2.05
C ILE A 68 3.62 -11.44 -2.80
N ARG A 69 3.57 -11.60 -4.12
CA ARG A 69 4.75 -11.55 -5.01
C ARG A 69 4.92 -10.24 -5.74
N GLY A 70 3.90 -9.41 -5.78
CA GLY A 70 3.90 -8.12 -6.47
C GLY A 70 2.56 -7.41 -6.40
N VAL A 71 2.52 -6.21 -6.96
CA VAL A 71 1.32 -5.37 -7.08
C VAL A 71 1.12 -5.04 -8.55
N ALA A 72 -0.08 -5.27 -9.05
CA ALA A 72 -0.42 -4.97 -10.44
C ALA A 72 -0.62 -3.45 -10.67
N GLU A 73 -0.39 -2.99 -11.89
CA GLU A 73 -0.57 -1.57 -12.26
C GLU A 73 -1.96 -1.02 -11.95
N ASN A 74 -3.00 -1.84 -12.06
CA ASN A 74 -4.38 -1.42 -11.81
C ASN A 74 -4.64 -1.08 -10.33
N VAL A 75 -3.86 -1.60 -9.38
CA VAL A 75 -3.85 -1.19 -7.97
C VAL A 75 -3.22 0.19 -7.85
N LEU A 76 -2.03 0.37 -8.44
CA LEU A 76 -1.30 1.64 -8.39
C LEU A 76 -2.12 2.79 -9.00
N ALA A 77 -2.78 2.54 -10.13
CA ALA A 77 -3.61 3.53 -10.80
C ALA A 77 -4.82 4.00 -9.97
N ARG A 78 -5.33 3.18 -9.05
CA ARG A 78 -6.48 3.48 -8.19
C ARG A 78 -6.09 4.11 -6.86
N CYS A 79 -4.94 3.75 -6.29
CA CYS A 79 -4.44 4.28 -5.02
C CYS A 79 -3.83 5.68 -5.16
N VAL A 80 -4.59 6.65 -5.66
CA VAL A 80 -4.09 8.01 -5.97
C VAL A 80 -3.56 8.78 -4.75
N ASN A 81 -3.92 8.35 -3.54
CA ASN A 81 -3.48 8.94 -2.28
C ASN A 81 -2.43 8.10 -1.53
N LEU A 82 -1.86 7.10 -2.19
CA LEU A 82 -0.90 6.19 -1.58
C LEU A 82 0.36 6.91 -1.08
N VAL A 83 0.65 6.74 0.19
CA VAL A 83 1.82 7.30 0.90
C VAL A 83 2.91 6.26 1.08
N SER A 84 2.55 4.99 1.33
CA SER A 84 3.53 3.92 1.49
C SER A 84 2.97 2.53 1.23
N PHE A 85 3.89 1.63 0.87
CA PHE A 85 3.73 0.19 0.96
C PHE A 85 4.39 -0.33 2.22
N GLU A 86 3.82 -1.39 2.80
CA GLU A 86 4.44 -2.23 3.82
C GLU A 86 4.48 -3.69 3.33
N ALA A 87 5.57 -4.37 3.60
CA ALA A 87 5.78 -5.77 3.23
C ALA A 87 6.54 -6.51 4.34
N ILE A 88 6.07 -6.32 5.59
CA ILE A 88 6.74 -6.84 6.79
C ILE A 88 6.71 -8.36 6.77
N GLY A 89 7.90 -8.97 6.78
CA GLY A 89 8.05 -10.43 6.74
C GLY A 89 7.82 -11.04 5.36
N SER A 90 7.55 -10.27 4.33
CA SER A 90 7.36 -10.79 2.97
C SER A 90 8.57 -11.59 2.50
N ARG A 91 8.29 -12.70 1.81
CA ARG A 91 9.30 -13.57 1.21
C ARG A 91 9.84 -13.03 -0.11
N TYR A 92 9.07 -12.18 -0.80
CA TYR A 92 9.34 -11.77 -2.18
C TYR A 92 9.57 -10.28 -2.35
N LEU A 93 9.19 -9.49 -1.35
CA LEU A 93 9.11 -8.04 -1.45
C LEU A 93 9.80 -7.36 -0.26
N ARG A 94 10.34 -6.18 -0.52
CA ARG A 94 10.89 -5.27 0.50
C ARG A 94 10.34 -3.88 0.27
N THR A 95 10.41 -3.06 1.28
CA THR A 95 10.04 -1.64 1.17
C THR A 95 11.24 -0.73 1.38
N TYR A 96 11.30 0.35 0.61
CA TYR A 96 12.31 1.38 0.74
C TYR A 96 11.67 2.75 0.50
N ASN A 97 11.81 3.67 1.44
CA ASN A 97 11.19 5.01 1.40
C ASN A 97 9.69 4.97 1.03
N GLY A 98 8.95 4.00 1.57
CA GLY A 98 7.54 3.80 1.28
C GLY A 98 7.24 3.14 -0.07
N GLY A 99 8.22 2.96 -0.93
CA GLY A 99 8.06 2.25 -2.20
C GLY A 99 8.38 0.76 -2.08
N LEU A 100 8.03 0.00 -3.10
CA LEU A 100 8.13 -1.45 -3.16
C LEU A 100 9.27 -1.87 -4.08
N ILE A 101 10.16 -2.73 -3.60
CA ILE A 101 11.27 -3.32 -4.34
C ILE A 101 11.23 -4.84 -4.26
N SER A 102 11.89 -5.52 -5.21
CA SER A 102 12.06 -6.97 -5.16
C SER A 102 12.89 -7.41 -3.95
N GLU A 103 12.78 -8.68 -3.57
CA GLU A 103 13.50 -9.25 -2.41
C GLU A 103 15.02 -9.10 -2.56
N ASP A 104 15.54 -9.29 -3.77
CA ASP A 104 16.98 -9.13 -4.09
C ASP A 104 17.41 -7.66 -4.24
N SER A 105 16.49 -6.72 -4.04
CA SER A 105 16.66 -5.26 -4.15
C SER A 105 17.13 -4.76 -5.54
N LYS A 106 17.01 -5.58 -6.58
CA LYS A 106 17.46 -5.21 -7.94
C LYS A 106 16.38 -4.56 -8.79
N GLN A 107 15.11 -4.63 -8.38
CA GLN A 107 14.00 -4.10 -9.14
C GLN A 107 13.19 -3.12 -8.30
N MET A 108 12.94 -1.92 -8.83
CA MET A 108 11.95 -0.98 -8.31
C MET A 108 10.59 -1.35 -8.90
N LEU A 109 9.68 -1.81 -8.08
CA LEU A 109 8.38 -2.35 -8.50
C LEU A 109 7.28 -1.30 -8.47
N ALA A 110 7.25 -0.45 -7.44
CA ALA A 110 6.23 0.59 -7.29
C ALA A 110 6.70 1.69 -6.33
N ALA A 111 6.44 2.94 -6.70
CA ALA A 111 6.57 4.09 -5.81
C ALA A 111 5.19 4.53 -5.28
N PRO A 112 5.13 5.16 -4.09
CA PRO A 112 3.88 5.71 -3.60
C PRO A 112 3.46 6.94 -4.41
N ASN A 113 2.18 7.04 -4.78
CA ASN A 113 1.69 8.09 -5.68
C ASN A 113 1.82 9.52 -5.10
N LYS A 114 1.90 9.64 -3.78
CA LYS A 114 2.07 10.93 -3.08
C LYS A 114 3.53 11.34 -2.87
N CYS A 115 4.51 10.58 -3.37
CA CYS A 115 5.90 11.01 -3.26
C CYS A 115 6.14 12.29 -4.07
N THR A 116 6.86 13.24 -3.49
CA THR A 116 7.27 14.48 -4.17
C THR A 116 8.72 14.45 -4.60
N ALA A 117 9.54 13.64 -3.95
CA ALA A 117 10.89 13.28 -4.36
C ALA A 117 11.14 11.81 -4.03
N TYR A 118 11.95 11.13 -4.82
CA TYR A 118 12.26 9.74 -4.58
C TYR A 118 13.71 9.39 -4.93
N GLU A 119 14.39 8.76 -3.99
CA GLU A 119 15.72 8.18 -4.18
C GLU A 119 15.58 6.68 -4.43
N ILE A 120 15.93 6.23 -5.64
CA ILE A 120 15.92 4.80 -5.98
C ILE A 120 17.16 4.14 -5.34
N PRO A 121 17.01 2.99 -4.63
CA PRO A 121 18.12 2.36 -3.91
C PRO A 121 19.31 1.97 -4.80
N ASP A 122 20.51 2.05 -4.26
CA ASP A 122 21.79 1.84 -4.97
C ASP A 122 21.97 0.47 -5.65
N LEU A 123 21.21 -0.56 -5.24
CA LEU A 123 21.29 -1.89 -5.83
C LEU A 123 20.30 -2.09 -7.00
N VAL A 124 19.39 -1.17 -7.22
CA VAL A 124 18.36 -1.30 -8.26
C VAL A 124 18.99 -1.22 -9.64
N GLN A 125 18.73 -2.22 -10.46
CA GLN A 125 19.18 -2.33 -11.84
C GLN A 125 18.06 -2.07 -12.84
N THR A 126 16.80 -2.27 -12.43
CA THR A 126 15.63 -2.11 -13.28
C THR A 126 14.53 -1.35 -12.57
N VAL A 127 14.03 -0.29 -13.19
CA VAL A 127 12.74 0.32 -12.85
C VAL A 127 11.67 -0.36 -13.67
N LYS A 128 10.75 -1.03 -13.00
CA LYS A 128 9.72 -1.86 -13.66
C LYS A 128 8.64 -1.03 -14.33
N THR A 129 7.91 -1.69 -15.22
CA THR A 129 6.76 -1.13 -15.93
C THR A 129 5.81 -0.44 -14.96
N GLY A 130 5.52 0.84 -15.20
CA GLY A 130 4.57 1.62 -14.40
C GLY A 130 5.00 1.96 -12.96
N ALA A 131 6.25 1.69 -12.55
CA ALA A 131 6.69 1.81 -11.15
C ALA A 131 6.44 3.19 -10.52
N PHE A 132 6.52 4.27 -11.28
CA PHE A 132 6.23 5.66 -10.87
C PHE A 132 5.03 6.26 -11.61
N ARG A 133 4.26 5.42 -12.29
CA ARG A 133 3.13 5.91 -13.10
C ARG A 133 2.12 6.64 -12.22
N TYR A 134 1.71 7.83 -12.68
CA TYR A 134 0.80 8.73 -11.97
C TYR A 134 1.33 9.31 -10.64
N CYS A 135 2.63 9.29 -10.39
CA CYS A 135 3.24 10.06 -9.30
C CYS A 135 3.23 11.56 -9.68
N GLN A 136 2.03 12.16 -9.73
CA GLN A 136 1.82 13.51 -10.27
C GLN A 136 2.56 14.60 -9.50
N GLY A 137 2.79 14.38 -8.20
CA GLY A 137 3.54 15.29 -7.32
C GLY A 137 5.06 15.13 -7.36
N LEU A 138 5.59 14.12 -8.07
CA LEU A 138 7.01 13.84 -8.12
C LEU A 138 7.74 14.95 -8.88
N THR A 139 8.59 15.71 -8.19
CA THR A 139 9.39 16.81 -8.74
C THR A 139 10.81 16.39 -9.05
N ALA A 140 11.36 15.44 -8.31
CA ALA A 140 12.73 14.96 -8.45
C ALA A 140 12.82 13.44 -8.21
N VAL A 141 13.67 12.79 -9.01
CA VAL A 141 14.03 11.38 -8.83
C VAL A 141 15.55 11.22 -8.97
N THR A 142 16.13 10.46 -8.04
CA THR A 142 17.56 10.11 -8.12
C THR A 142 17.71 8.67 -8.56
N PHE A 143 18.51 8.48 -9.60
CA PHE A 143 18.82 7.17 -10.14
C PHE A 143 20.16 6.67 -9.62
N PRO A 144 20.28 5.38 -9.22
CA PRO A 144 21.54 4.80 -8.82
C PRO A 144 22.44 4.50 -10.03
N ALA A 145 23.76 4.47 -9.81
CA ALA A 145 24.73 4.12 -10.86
C ALA A 145 24.57 2.67 -11.38
N SER A 146 23.94 1.80 -10.59
CA SER A 146 23.65 0.40 -10.95
C SER A 146 22.52 0.25 -11.98
N LEU A 147 21.73 1.32 -12.25
CA LEU A 147 20.54 1.25 -13.10
C LEU A 147 20.93 1.00 -14.56
N THR A 148 20.36 -0.05 -15.15
CA THR A 148 20.58 -0.42 -16.55
C THR A 148 19.33 -0.31 -17.42
N THR A 149 18.16 -0.39 -16.81
CA THR A 149 16.89 -0.46 -17.56
C THR A 149 15.78 0.33 -16.87
N ILE A 150 15.13 1.18 -17.65
CA ILE A 150 13.83 1.78 -17.33
C ILE A 150 12.81 1.13 -18.26
N GLU A 151 11.88 0.37 -17.71
CA GLU A 151 10.86 -0.34 -18.49
C GLU A 151 9.76 0.59 -19.01
N ALA A 152 8.83 0.01 -19.78
CA ALA A 152 7.74 0.77 -20.39
C ALA A 152 6.89 1.51 -19.35
N GLN A 153 6.47 2.74 -19.67
CA GLN A 153 5.55 3.55 -18.87
C GLN A 153 6.03 3.84 -17.42
N ALA A 154 7.29 3.59 -17.10
CA ALA A 154 7.81 3.66 -15.73
C ALA A 154 7.52 5.00 -15.02
N PHE A 155 7.58 6.13 -15.73
CA PHE A 155 7.31 7.48 -15.21
C PHE A 155 6.16 8.18 -15.95
N THR A 156 5.26 7.43 -16.60
CA THR A 156 4.14 8.03 -17.33
C THR A 156 3.28 8.91 -16.42
N SER A 157 2.99 10.14 -16.86
CA SER A 157 2.15 11.12 -16.16
C SER A 157 2.72 11.58 -14.81
N CYS A 158 4.04 11.66 -14.65
CA CYS A 158 4.71 12.38 -13.58
C CYS A 158 4.67 13.88 -13.89
N LEU A 159 3.52 14.53 -13.66
CA LEU A 159 3.22 15.85 -14.19
C LEU A 159 4.13 16.97 -13.64
N SER A 160 4.71 16.80 -12.45
CA SER A 160 5.56 17.78 -11.78
C SER A 160 7.06 17.51 -11.95
N LEU A 161 7.46 16.44 -12.64
CA LEU A 161 8.87 16.09 -12.84
C LEU A 161 9.52 17.09 -13.79
N THR A 162 10.55 17.81 -13.31
CA THR A 162 11.15 18.94 -14.04
C THR A 162 12.49 18.63 -14.69
N ASP A 163 13.27 17.75 -14.06
CA ASP A 163 14.62 17.39 -14.49
C ASP A 163 14.86 15.89 -14.34
N VAL A 164 15.56 15.30 -15.30
CA VAL A 164 15.93 13.88 -15.30
C VAL A 164 17.38 13.72 -15.72
N GLN A 165 18.23 13.29 -14.78
CA GLN A 165 19.62 12.97 -15.02
C GLN A 165 19.80 11.45 -14.97
N LEU A 166 19.90 10.83 -16.13
CA LEU A 166 20.02 9.37 -16.25
C LEU A 166 21.48 8.95 -16.00
N PRO A 167 21.71 7.83 -15.27
CA PRO A 167 23.06 7.41 -14.88
C PRO A 167 23.84 6.80 -16.03
N ASP A 168 25.17 6.91 -15.95
CA ASP A 168 26.13 6.44 -16.98
C ASP A 168 26.23 4.89 -17.06
N GLY A 169 25.26 4.17 -16.68
CA GLY A 169 25.14 2.71 -16.83
C GLY A 169 23.92 2.30 -17.63
N LEU A 170 22.99 3.25 -17.80
CA LEU A 170 21.69 3.00 -18.41
C LEU A 170 21.83 2.55 -19.86
N LYS A 171 21.11 1.49 -20.24
CA LYS A 171 21.11 0.91 -21.60
C LYS A 171 19.80 1.12 -22.33
N THR A 172 18.69 1.03 -21.61
CA THR A 172 17.35 1.00 -22.22
C THR A 172 16.40 1.97 -21.53
N ILE A 173 15.74 2.79 -22.33
CA ILE A 173 14.55 3.58 -21.97
C ILE A 173 13.37 2.96 -22.71
N GLY A 174 12.39 2.43 -21.99
CA GLY A 174 11.24 1.70 -22.54
C GLY A 174 10.21 2.57 -23.25
N ASP A 175 9.22 1.94 -23.85
CA ASP A 175 8.11 2.61 -24.52
C ASP A 175 7.32 3.48 -23.54
N PHE A 176 7.03 4.73 -23.92
CA PHE A 176 6.27 5.68 -23.10
C PHE A 176 6.85 5.92 -21.70
N ALA A 177 8.14 5.65 -21.47
CA ALA A 177 8.74 5.66 -20.13
C ALA A 177 8.52 6.98 -19.38
N PHE A 178 8.60 8.12 -20.04
CA PHE A 178 8.35 9.47 -19.50
C PHE A 178 7.17 10.17 -20.17
N ALA A 179 6.26 9.42 -20.80
CA ALA A 179 5.15 10.02 -21.51
C ALA A 179 4.27 10.87 -20.59
N GLY A 180 3.91 12.08 -21.04
CA GLY A 180 3.05 12.98 -20.28
C GLY A 180 3.72 13.66 -19.07
N CYS A 181 5.05 13.66 -18.95
CA CYS A 181 5.78 14.47 -17.99
C CYS A 181 5.78 15.94 -18.42
N ALA A 182 4.64 16.62 -18.25
CA ALA A 182 4.38 17.93 -18.87
C ALA A 182 5.33 19.05 -18.38
N ALA A 183 5.84 18.97 -17.14
CA ALA A 183 6.77 19.94 -16.56
C ALA A 183 8.25 19.63 -16.88
N LEU A 184 8.55 18.52 -17.56
CA LEU A 184 9.92 18.10 -17.82
C LEU A 184 10.59 19.06 -18.82
N THR A 185 11.60 19.80 -18.34
CA THR A 185 12.33 20.81 -19.12
C THR A 185 13.73 20.37 -19.52
N SER A 186 14.34 19.47 -18.74
CA SER A 186 15.71 19.00 -18.95
C SER A 186 15.81 17.49 -18.80
N VAL A 187 16.52 16.86 -19.74
CA VAL A 187 16.86 15.43 -19.71
C VAL A 187 18.29 15.25 -20.15
N LEU A 188 19.13 14.67 -19.27
CA LEU A 188 20.47 14.22 -19.63
C LEU A 188 20.44 12.72 -19.94
N ILE A 189 20.71 12.36 -21.20
CA ILE A 189 20.80 10.97 -21.67
C ILE A 189 22.30 10.59 -21.84
N PRO A 190 22.78 9.58 -21.10
CA PRO A 190 24.16 9.15 -21.23
C PRO A 190 24.41 8.38 -22.52
N LYS A 191 25.64 8.46 -23.07
CA LYS A 191 26.07 7.72 -24.26
C LYS A 191 25.99 6.19 -24.11
N SER A 192 25.85 5.71 -22.91
CA SER A 192 25.65 4.28 -22.61
C SER A 192 24.30 3.74 -23.08
N VAL A 193 23.30 4.62 -23.28
CA VAL A 193 21.97 4.25 -23.79
C VAL A 193 22.10 3.75 -25.22
N THR A 194 21.50 2.60 -25.49
CA THR A 194 21.49 1.96 -26.81
C THR A 194 20.11 1.95 -27.46
N SER A 195 19.06 2.08 -26.67
CA SER A 195 17.67 2.14 -27.17
C SER A 195 16.77 3.08 -26.39
N ILE A 196 15.93 3.81 -27.11
CA ILE A 196 14.85 4.64 -26.61
C ILE A 196 13.55 4.14 -27.25
N GLY A 197 12.59 3.73 -26.44
CA GLY A 197 11.33 3.14 -26.88
C GLY A 197 10.40 4.10 -27.58
N ALA A 198 9.34 3.56 -28.18
CA ALA A 198 8.33 4.34 -28.85
C ALA A 198 7.63 5.30 -27.88
N GLY A 199 7.43 6.57 -28.29
CA GLY A 199 6.74 7.57 -27.49
C GLY A 199 7.38 7.87 -26.12
N ALA A 200 8.65 7.53 -25.90
CA ALA A 200 9.29 7.60 -24.58
C ALA A 200 9.12 8.95 -23.90
N PHE A 201 9.11 10.06 -24.64
CA PHE A 201 8.92 11.42 -24.14
C PHE A 201 7.69 12.12 -24.74
N THR A 202 6.75 11.36 -25.31
CA THR A 202 5.52 11.93 -25.88
C THR A 202 4.75 12.71 -24.82
N GLY A 203 4.28 13.92 -25.14
CA GLY A 203 3.52 14.76 -24.22
C GLY A 203 4.36 15.47 -23.14
N CYS A 204 5.70 15.45 -23.23
CA CYS A 204 6.59 16.30 -22.44
C CYS A 204 6.59 17.71 -23.05
N THR A 205 5.53 18.47 -22.81
CA THR A 205 5.26 19.74 -23.52
C THR A 205 6.23 20.87 -23.16
N ALA A 206 6.92 20.80 -22.03
CA ALA A 206 7.94 21.75 -21.63
C ALA A 206 9.35 21.39 -22.16
N LEU A 207 9.55 20.18 -22.72
CA LEU A 207 10.84 19.70 -23.15
C LEU A 207 11.19 20.28 -24.54
N THR A 208 12.14 21.19 -24.58
CA THR A 208 12.62 21.83 -25.83
C THR A 208 13.98 21.32 -26.28
N ALA A 209 14.77 20.76 -25.34
CA ALA A 209 16.09 20.22 -25.64
C ALA A 209 16.36 18.98 -24.77
N ILE A 210 17.19 18.09 -25.30
CA ILE A 210 17.78 16.94 -24.62
C ILE A 210 19.30 17.10 -24.68
N ASP A 211 19.94 16.91 -23.54
CA ASP A 211 21.39 16.85 -23.44
C ASP A 211 21.85 15.40 -23.58
N TYR A 212 22.69 15.12 -24.54
CA TYR A 212 23.28 13.80 -24.80
C TYR A 212 24.79 13.85 -24.57
N SER A 213 25.28 12.94 -23.72
CA SER A 213 26.69 12.96 -23.33
C SER A 213 27.66 12.43 -24.41
N GLY A 214 27.14 11.84 -25.48
CA GLY A 214 27.89 11.35 -26.62
C GLY A 214 27.91 12.31 -27.80
N THR A 215 28.52 11.87 -28.87
CA THR A 215 28.61 12.60 -30.14
C THR A 215 27.34 12.43 -30.97
N GLU A 216 27.17 13.32 -31.98
CA GLU A 216 26.09 13.20 -32.94
C GLU A 216 26.11 11.85 -33.70
N ALA A 217 27.32 11.35 -34.00
CA ALA A 217 27.49 10.06 -34.68
C ALA A 217 27.03 8.89 -33.81
N GLU A 218 27.28 8.92 -32.49
CA GLU A 218 26.79 7.92 -31.56
C GLU A 218 25.27 8.02 -31.40
N TRP A 219 24.71 9.24 -31.38
CA TRP A 219 23.24 9.45 -31.30
C TRP A 219 22.54 8.88 -32.56
N ALA A 220 23.19 9.00 -33.74
CA ALA A 220 22.64 8.44 -34.95
C ALA A 220 22.56 6.89 -34.95
N GLN A 221 23.40 6.23 -34.15
CA GLN A 221 23.41 4.77 -33.98
C GLN A 221 22.39 4.24 -32.98
N LEU A 222 21.79 5.12 -32.17
CA LEU A 222 20.77 4.75 -31.19
C LEU A 222 19.53 4.19 -31.89
N THR A 223 19.05 3.05 -31.41
CA THR A 223 17.73 2.55 -31.78
C THR A 223 16.65 3.43 -31.12
N LYS A 224 15.86 4.11 -31.96
CA LYS A 224 14.76 4.96 -31.51
C LYS A 224 13.43 4.41 -32.03
N GLY A 225 12.48 4.18 -31.13
CA GLY A 225 11.12 3.82 -31.50
C GLY A 225 10.37 4.98 -32.16
N GLU A 226 9.20 4.71 -32.68
CA GLU A 226 8.35 5.71 -33.31
C GLU A 226 8.00 6.83 -32.31
N ASN A 227 8.13 8.09 -32.68
CA ASN A 227 7.86 9.26 -31.84
C ASN A 227 8.56 9.21 -30.46
N ALA A 228 9.76 8.62 -30.39
CA ALA A 228 10.55 8.52 -29.16
C ALA A 228 10.78 9.88 -28.50
N LEU A 229 10.91 10.93 -29.28
CA LEU A 229 11.04 12.31 -28.81
C LEU A 229 9.87 13.17 -29.30
N PRO A 230 9.50 14.25 -28.57
CA PRO A 230 8.54 15.23 -29.05
C PRO A 230 9.04 15.92 -30.31
N GLU A 231 8.14 16.36 -31.15
CA GLU A 231 8.47 17.12 -32.38
C GLU A 231 9.14 18.47 -32.02
N GLY A 232 10.20 18.82 -32.72
CA GLY A 232 10.91 20.08 -32.51
C GLY A 232 11.92 20.10 -31.36
N VAL A 233 12.10 19.02 -30.65
CA VAL A 233 13.13 18.91 -29.58
C VAL A 233 14.52 18.89 -30.20
N THR A 234 15.40 19.76 -29.72
CA THR A 234 16.82 19.80 -30.12
C THR A 234 17.64 18.82 -29.27
N VAL A 235 18.75 18.30 -29.85
CA VAL A 235 19.68 17.45 -29.09
C VAL A 235 21.03 18.16 -29.03
N ASN A 236 21.49 18.41 -27.80
CA ASN A 236 22.81 18.97 -27.52
C ASN A 236 23.78 17.79 -27.30
N PHE A 237 24.92 17.81 -27.99
CA PHE A 237 25.89 16.72 -27.91
C PHE A 237 27.07 17.06 -27.01
N ASN A 238 27.79 16.02 -26.56
CA ASN A 238 28.95 16.12 -25.66
C ASN A 238 28.62 16.81 -24.33
N ALA A 239 27.39 16.68 -23.87
CA ALA A 239 26.99 17.20 -22.58
C ALA A 239 27.79 16.50 -21.46
N PRO A 240 28.31 17.26 -20.47
CA PRO A 240 29.08 16.67 -19.37
C PRO A 240 28.15 15.80 -18.47
N ILE A 241 28.66 14.63 -18.12
CA ILE A 241 28.05 13.81 -17.07
C ILE A 241 28.80 14.08 -15.77
N HIS A 242 28.06 14.29 -14.69
CA HIS A 242 28.62 14.38 -13.36
C HIS A 242 28.59 13.03 -12.67
N HIS A 243 29.72 12.55 -12.18
CA HIS A 243 29.81 11.36 -11.36
C HIS A 243 29.71 11.76 -9.90
N TYR A 244 28.53 11.59 -9.31
CA TYR A 244 28.31 12.01 -7.93
C TYR A 244 28.76 10.93 -6.93
N GLY A 245 29.29 11.37 -5.82
CA GLY A 245 29.49 10.57 -4.62
C GLY A 245 28.17 10.17 -3.97
N SER A 246 28.28 9.43 -2.87
CA SER A 246 27.11 9.02 -2.09
C SER A 246 26.37 10.23 -1.51
N TRP A 247 25.06 10.10 -1.39
CA TRP A 247 24.25 11.08 -0.68
C TRP A 247 24.64 11.17 0.80
N THR A 248 24.77 12.38 1.27
CA THR A 248 25.01 12.71 2.69
C THR A 248 23.89 13.61 3.20
N GLY A 249 23.59 13.55 4.49
CA GLY A 249 22.55 14.40 5.09
C GLY A 249 21.61 13.65 6.02
N THR A 250 20.38 14.10 6.11
CA THR A 250 19.39 13.58 7.06
C THR A 250 18.26 12.84 6.36
N ASP A 251 17.89 11.68 6.89
CA ASP A 251 16.71 10.96 6.44
C ASP A 251 15.42 11.61 6.93
N PRO A 252 14.34 11.57 6.15
CA PRO A 252 13.04 12.00 6.63
C PRO A 252 12.52 11.06 7.72
N ASN A 253 11.87 11.63 8.73
CA ASN A 253 11.09 10.88 9.70
C ASN A 253 9.58 11.10 9.49
N CYS A 254 8.76 10.68 10.45
CA CYS A 254 7.31 10.83 10.30
C CYS A 254 6.81 12.26 10.16
N THR A 255 7.54 13.23 10.69
CA THR A 255 7.08 14.64 10.80
C THR A 255 8.03 15.64 10.19
N THR A 256 9.28 15.26 9.96
CA THR A 256 10.31 16.16 9.41
C THR A 256 10.83 15.66 8.09
N GLU A 257 11.05 16.59 7.18
CA GLU A 257 11.69 16.34 5.89
C GLU A 257 13.16 15.96 6.09
N GLY A 258 13.65 15.09 5.19
CA GLY A 258 15.06 14.82 5.03
C GLY A 258 15.69 15.80 4.06
N LYS A 259 16.94 16.17 4.31
CA LYS A 259 17.75 16.93 3.35
C LYS A 259 19.01 16.17 3.03
N ARG A 260 19.26 15.98 1.76
CA ARG A 260 20.41 15.25 1.25
C ARG A 260 21.16 16.09 0.25
N THR A 261 22.47 15.98 0.27
CA THR A 261 23.39 16.60 -0.70
C THR A 261 24.36 15.56 -1.22
N ARG A 262 24.77 15.70 -2.47
CA ARG A 262 25.89 14.95 -3.04
C ARG A 262 26.75 15.89 -3.90
N THR A 263 28.03 15.57 -3.98
CA THR A 263 28.99 16.36 -4.74
C THR A 263 29.57 15.52 -5.87
N CYS A 264 29.76 16.14 -7.02
CA CYS A 264 30.47 15.50 -8.13
C CYS A 264 31.90 15.16 -7.69
N THR A 265 32.31 13.92 -8.02
CA THR A 265 33.64 13.40 -7.68
C THR A 265 34.67 13.63 -8.79
N ASP A 266 34.25 14.19 -9.94
CA ASP A 266 35.13 14.51 -11.04
C ASP A 266 36.09 15.65 -10.65
N ASP A 267 37.38 15.47 -10.97
CA ASP A 267 38.42 16.42 -10.61
C ASP A 267 38.12 17.84 -11.08
N GLY A 268 38.05 18.77 -10.11
CA GLY A 268 37.82 20.20 -10.38
C GLY A 268 36.38 20.59 -10.72
N CYS A 269 35.43 19.63 -10.74
CA CYS A 269 34.05 19.91 -11.08
C CYS A 269 33.32 20.73 -10.00
N GLY A 270 33.32 20.25 -8.74
CA GLY A 270 32.69 20.94 -7.59
C GLY A 270 31.17 21.07 -7.66
N HIS A 271 30.50 20.49 -8.66
CA HIS A 271 29.05 20.55 -8.78
C HIS A 271 28.37 19.78 -7.65
N THR A 272 27.33 20.34 -7.07
CA THR A 272 26.57 19.73 -5.98
C THR A 272 25.10 19.63 -6.34
N GLU A 273 24.47 18.56 -5.93
CA GLU A 273 23.01 18.41 -5.98
C GLU A 273 22.44 18.37 -4.57
N GLU A 274 21.27 18.95 -4.42
CA GLU A 274 20.49 18.92 -3.19
C GLU A 274 19.13 18.28 -3.44
N MET A 275 18.66 17.49 -2.49
CA MET A 275 17.34 16.89 -2.52
C MET A 275 16.66 17.02 -1.17
N THR A 276 15.41 17.44 -1.17
CA THR A 276 14.54 17.38 -0.01
C THR A 276 13.59 16.19 -0.13
N LEU A 277 13.66 15.28 0.83
CA LEU A 277 12.77 14.14 0.93
C LEU A 277 11.61 14.51 1.86
N PRO A 278 10.36 14.35 1.46
CA PRO A 278 9.22 14.73 2.30
C PRO A 278 9.16 13.89 3.58
N ALA A 279 8.55 14.45 4.63
CA ALA A 279 8.23 13.69 5.83
C ALA A 279 7.37 12.47 5.49
N ARG A 280 7.69 11.31 6.09
CA ARG A 280 7.06 10.02 5.75
C ARG A 280 5.61 9.90 6.21
N GLY A 281 5.15 10.80 7.09
CA GLY A 281 3.88 10.64 7.78
C GLY A 281 3.92 9.55 8.86
N HIS A 282 2.82 9.40 9.58
CA HIS A 282 2.69 8.34 10.57
C HIS A 282 1.96 7.13 9.96
N TYR A 283 2.56 5.96 10.08
CA TYR A 283 1.89 4.69 9.81
C TYR A 283 1.30 4.15 11.12
N TRP A 284 -0.03 4.26 11.26
CA TRP A 284 -0.72 3.91 12.49
C TRP A 284 -0.96 2.40 12.57
N GLY A 285 -0.64 1.80 13.70
CA GLY A 285 -0.98 0.41 13.98
C GLY A 285 -2.46 0.20 14.29
N ILE A 286 -2.84 -1.04 14.53
CA ILE A 286 -4.19 -1.40 14.99
C ILE A 286 -4.46 -0.70 16.31
N GLY A 287 -5.54 0.10 16.36
CA GLY A 287 -5.92 0.83 17.58
C GLY A 287 -6.26 -0.10 18.73
N ARG A 288 -5.72 0.20 19.92
CA ARG A 288 -6.04 -0.51 21.17
C ARG A 288 -7.07 0.29 21.94
N VAL A 289 -8.14 -0.37 22.41
CA VAL A 289 -9.04 0.25 23.39
C VAL A 289 -8.27 0.41 24.71
N THR A 290 -7.95 1.66 25.05
CA THR A 290 -7.23 2.03 26.28
C THR A 290 -8.20 2.38 27.41
N THR A 291 -9.36 2.91 27.04
CA THR A 291 -10.48 3.14 27.95
C THR A 291 -11.75 2.59 27.31
N PRO A 292 -12.35 1.53 27.86
CA PRO A 292 -13.60 1.01 27.31
C PRO A 292 -14.74 2.02 27.51
N PRO A 293 -15.66 2.15 26.54
CA PRO A 293 -16.87 2.95 26.71
C PRO A 293 -17.81 2.34 27.74
N THR A 294 -18.61 3.19 28.40
CA THR A 294 -19.70 2.80 29.27
C THR A 294 -21.00 3.45 28.78
N GLU A 295 -22.12 3.19 29.45
CA GLU A 295 -23.38 3.88 29.13
C GLU A 295 -23.33 5.39 29.43
N THR A 296 -22.45 5.81 30.34
CA THR A 296 -22.35 7.20 30.77
C THR A 296 -21.12 7.92 30.25
N THR A 297 -20.06 7.19 29.91
CA THR A 297 -18.78 7.74 29.44
C THR A 297 -18.37 7.16 28.11
N THR A 298 -17.79 7.99 27.26
CA THR A 298 -17.15 7.55 26.02
C THR A 298 -15.88 6.77 26.32
N GLY A 299 -15.54 5.83 25.45
CA GLY A 299 -14.27 5.10 25.46
C GLY A 299 -13.19 5.83 24.69
N VAL A 300 -11.96 5.32 24.77
CA VAL A 300 -10.81 5.82 24.02
C VAL A 300 -10.09 4.66 23.35
N ARG A 301 -9.87 4.78 22.05
CA ARG A 301 -8.97 3.92 21.29
C ARG A 301 -7.69 4.67 21.01
N THR A 302 -6.55 4.05 21.30
CA THR A 302 -5.22 4.65 21.07
C THR A 302 -4.50 3.88 19.97
N TYR A 303 -3.99 4.61 19.01
CA TYR A 303 -3.15 4.13 17.92
C TYR A 303 -1.70 4.54 18.18
N THR A 304 -0.76 3.66 17.90
CA THR A 304 0.67 3.93 17.99
C THR A 304 1.28 3.82 16.60
N CYS A 305 2.14 4.75 16.25
CA CYS A 305 2.86 4.71 14.98
C CYS A 305 3.76 3.46 14.92
N ARG A 306 3.70 2.72 13.80
CA ARG A 306 4.51 1.52 13.55
C ARG A 306 5.88 1.84 12.95
N THR A 307 6.11 3.08 12.51
CA THR A 307 7.40 3.49 11.94
C THR A 307 8.49 3.34 12.99
N TYR A 308 9.57 2.64 12.66
CA TYR A 308 10.69 2.41 13.56
C TYR A 308 11.24 3.74 14.13
N GLY A 309 11.40 3.79 15.44
CA GLY A 309 11.86 5.00 16.15
C GLY A 309 10.80 6.08 16.34
N CYS A 310 9.57 5.91 15.85
CA CYS A 310 8.46 6.83 16.10
C CYS A 310 7.58 6.30 17.24
N ASN A 311 7.43 7.10 18.29
CA ASN A 311 6.58 6.78 19.44
C ASN A 311 5.29 7.62 19.47
N ALA A 312 4.92 8.24 18.35
CA ALA A 312 3.71 9.04 18.26
C ALA A 312 2.47 8.20 18.50
N THR A 313 1.50 8.77 19.19
CA THR A 313 0.19 8.17 19.41
C THR A 313 -0.90 9.14 18.98
N ARG A 314 -2.01 8.62 18.49
CA ARG A 314 -3.26 9.36 18.31
C ARG A 314 -4.38 8.62 19.05
N THR A 315 -5.39 9.36 19.46
CA THR A 315 -6.56 8.81 20.13
C THR A 315 -7.82 9.05 19.31
N GLU A 316 -8.74 8.13 19.42
CA GLU A 316 -10.08 8.20 18.83
C GLU A 316 -11.08 7.97 19.96
N GLU A 317 -12.14 8.75 19.98
CA GLU A 317 -13.22 8.59 20.95
C GLU A 317 -14.17 7.48 20.48
N ILE A 318 -14.45 6.53 21.37
CA ILE A 318 -15.43 5.48 21.12
C ILE A 318 -16.76 5.95 21.71
N PRO A 319 -17.84 5.97 20.93
CA PRO A 319 -19.16 6.38 21.45
C PRO A 319 -19.56 5.62 22.71
N LYS A 320 -20.35 6.26 23.56
CA LYS A 320 -20.97 5.61 24.72
C LYS A 320 -21.76 4.38 24.28
N LEU A 321 -21.77 3.37 25.14
CA LEU A 321 -22.66 2.24 24.93
C LEU A 321 -24.12 2.72 25.02
N PRO A 322 -25.00 2.17 24.17
CA PRO A 322 -26.42 2.43 24.33
C PRO A 322 -26.89 1.93 25.72
N PRO A 323 -27.92 2.59 26.31
CA PRO A 323 -28.49 2.12 27.59
C PRO A 323 -28.90 0.66 27.47
N GLN A 324 -28.37 -0.16 28.36
CA GLN A 324 -28.64 -1.59 28.33
C GLN A 324 -30.01 -1.87 29.00
N VAL A 325 -30.95 -2.35 28.20
CA VAL A 325 -32.20 -2.87 28.72
C VAL A 325 -31.93 -4.30 29.22
N PRO A 326 -32.13 -4.60 30.51
CA PRO A 326 -31.91 -5.93 31.04
C PRO A 326 -32.62 -7.00 30.19
N VAL A 327 -31.94 -8.11 29.90
CA VAL A 327 -32.55 -9.20 29.10
C VAL A 327 -33.77 -9.80 29.77
N SER A 328 -33.90 -9.70 31.09
CA SER A 328 -35.10 -10.07 31.83
C SER A 328 -36.31 -9.18 31.52
N GLU A 329 -36.10 -7.96 31.03
CA GLU A 329 -37.17 -7.09 30.53
C GLU A 329 -37.52 -7.35 29.08
N ARG A 330 -36.57 -7.92 28.33
CA ARG A 330 -36.73 -8.30 26.90
C ARG A 330 -37.32 -9.70 26.74
N PHE A 331 -36.98 -10.63 27.65
CA PHE A 331 -37.37 -12.04 27.57
C PHE A 331 -37.94 -12.55 28.91
N ASP A 332 -39.10 -13.19 28.84
CA ASP A 332 -39.85 -13.66 30.00
C ASP A 332 -39.27 -14.96 30.60
N ASP A 333 -38.33 -15.60 29.90
CA ASP A 333 -37.71 -16.87 30.29
C ASP A 333 -36.23 -16.75 30.71
N VAL A 334 -35.73 -15.52 30.87
CA VAL A 334 -34.38 -15.25 31.37
C VAL A 334 -34.42 -14.79 32.80
N ASP A 335 -33.89 -15.60 33.72
CA ASP A 335 -33.83 -15.30 35.16
C ASP A 335 -32.61 -14.40 35.46
N LEU A 336 -32.82 -13.29 36.17
CA LEU A 336 -31.78 -12.36 36.65
C LEU A 336 -30.65 -13.05 37.43
N ASN A 337 -30.97 -14.10 38.18
CA ASN A 337 -30.02 -14.89 38.96
C ASN A 337 -29.60 -16.17 38.25
N GLY A 338 -30.00 -16.34 36.99
CA GLY A 338 -29.69 -17.52 36.20
C GLY A 338 -28.21 -17.60 35.85
N TRP A 339 -27.70 -18.84 35.76
CA TRP A 339 -26.29 -19.10 35.44
C TRP A 339 -25.80 -18.50 34.11
N ALA A 340 -26.70 -18.25 33.15
CA ALA A 340 -26.38 -17.75 31.82
C ALA A 340 -26.78 -16.26 31.64
N TYR A 341 -27.23 -15.56 32.67
CA TYR A 341 -27.78 -14.22 32.55
C TYR A 341 -26.79 -13.25 31.86
N GLU A 342 -25.56 -13.18 32.39
CA GLU A 342 -24.53 -12.26 31.85
C GLU A 342 -24.14 -12.62 30.42
N ASP A 343 -24.09 -13.91 30.08
CA ASP A 343 -23.72 -14.35 28.72
C ASP A 343 -24.85 -14.07 27.72
N ILE A 344 -26.11 -14.21 28.12
CA ILE A 344 -27.28 -13.86 27.34
C ILE A 344 -27.35 -12.35 27.15
N GLN A 345 -27.15 -11.56 28.20
CA GLN A 345 -27.09 -10.11 28.13
C GLN A 345 -26.04 -9.68 27.12
N TYR A 346 -24.83 -10.24 27.19
CA TYR A 346 -23.75 -9.96 26.26
C TYR A 346 -24.14 -10.28 24.80
N CYS A 347 -24.70 -11.46 24.54
CA CYS A 347 -25.09 -11.89 23.20
C CYS A 347 -26.19 -11.01 22.59
N VAL A 348 -27.15 -10.56 23.40
CA VAL A 348 -28.24 -9.70 22.92
C VAL A 348 -27.78 -8.27 22.69
N ASP A 349 -26.93 -7.74 23.58
CA ASP A 349 -26.44 -6.35 23.46
C ASP A 349 -25.47 -6.17 22.29
N HIS A 350 -24.77 -7.24 21.90
CA HIS A 350 -23.88 -7.25 20.75
C HIS A 350 -24.54 -7.81 19.48
N GLU A 351 -25.86 -7.94 19.49
CA GLU A 351 -26.69 -8.45 18.37
C GLU A 351 -26.28 -9.84 17.84
N LEU A 352 -25.52 -10.59 18.64
CA LEU A 352 -25.10 -11.94 18.28
C LEU A 352 -26.26 -12.94 18.27
N MET A 353 -27.26 -12.71 19.16
CA MET A 353 -28.47 -13.53 19.27
C MET A 353 -29.69 -12.66 19.56
N ARG A 354 -30.83 -12.98 18.96
CA ARG A 354 -32.08 -12.18 19.07
C ARG A 354 -33.22 -12.87 19.79
N GLY A 355 -33.01 -14.07 20.34
CA GLY A 355 -34.05 -14.91 20.94
C GLY A 355 -34.85 -15.72 19.91
N VAL A 356 -35.83 -16.50 20.36
CA VAL A 356 -36.62 -17.44 19.54
C VAL A 356 -38.03 -16.95 19.21
N GLY A 357 -38.34 -15.70 19.55
CA GLY A 357 -39.66 -15.09 19.37
C GLY A 357 -40.55 -15.17 20.62
N ASN A 358 -41.72 -14.52 20.56
CA ASN A 358 -42.68 -14.45 21.66
C ASN A 358 -42.07 -14.05 23.04
N ARG A 359 -41.16 -13.09 23.02
CA ARG A 359 -40.40 -12.66 24.21
C ARG A 359 -39.68 -13.79 24.96
N LYS A 360 -39.17 -14.79 24.20
CA LYS A 360 -38.38 -15.89 24.76
C LYS A 360 -36.99 -15.96 24.14
N PHE A 361 -36.00 -16.22 24.97
CA PHE A 361 -34.62 -16.48 24.56
C PHE A 361 -34.34 -17.98 24.46
N ALA A 362 -35.04 -18.80 25.23
CA ALA A 362 -34.92 -20.26 25.32
C ALA A 362 -33.52 -20.75 25.71
N PRO A 363 -32.96 -20.32 26.86
CA PRO A 363 -31.58 -20.60 27.26
C PRO A 363 -31.24 -22.08 27.48
N LYS A 364 -32.23 -22.94 27.56
CA LYS A 364 -32.08 -24.39 27.74
C LYS A 364 -32.30 -25.20 26.45
N MET A 365 -32.66 -24.55 25.37
CA MET A 365 -32.88 -25.20 24.08
C MET A 365 -31.55 -25.55 23.41
N VAL A 366 -31.50 -26.74 22.81
CA VAL A 366 -30.33 -27.13 21.97
C VAL A 366 -30.33 -26.30 20.71
N MET A 367 -29.21 -25.65 20.46
CA MET A 367 -29.01 -24.84 19.27
C MET A 367 -28.90 -25.74 18.03
N THR A 368 -29.64 -25.41 16.98
CA THR A 368 -29.52 -26.08 15.69
C THR A 368 -28.23 -25.64 14.95
N ARG A 369 -27.79 -26.42 13.96
CA ARG A 369 -26.64 -26.04 13.11
C ARG A 369 -26.86 -24.69 12.41
N ALA A 370 -28.09 -24.45 11.92
CA ALA A 370 -28.44 -23.19 11.27
C ALA A 370 -28.36 -21.99 12.23
N GLN A 371 -28.83 -22.14 13.47
CA GLN A 371 -28.72 -21.11 14.49
C GLN A 371 -27.25 -20.82 14.86
N MET A 372 -26.40 -21.86 14.93
CA MET A 372 -24.97 -21.67 15.18
C MET A 372 -24.29 -20.92 14.03
N VAL A 373 -24.62 -21.24 12.78
CA VAL A 373 -24.12 -20.53 11.59
C VAL A 373 -24.56 -19.07 11.62
N GLN A 374 -25.81 -18.77 11.99
CA GLN A 374 -26.30 -17.39 12.14
C GLN A 374 -25.53 -16.61 13.21
N VAL A 375 -25.23 -17.23 14.35
CA VAL A 375 -24.42 -16.59 15.40
C VAL A 375 -23.00 -16.28 14.90
N LEU A 376 -22.39 -17.21 14.19
CA LEU A 376 -21.06 -17.00 13.58
C LEU A 376 -21.08 -15.89 12.52
N TYR A 377 -22.14 -15.85 11.71
CA TYR A 377 -22.35 -14.80 10.71
C TYR A 377 -22.46 -13.40 11.36
N ASN A 378 -23.23 -13.30 12.46
CA ASN A 378 -23.37 -12.06 13.22
C ASN A 378 -22.03 -11.63 13.88
N ILE A 379 -21.26 -12.61 14.41
CA ILE A 379 -19.91 -12.34 14.98
C ILE A 379 -18.96 -11.79 13.89
N ALA A 380 -19.11 -12.27 12.66
CA ALA A 380 -18.31 -11.80 11.53
C ALA A 380 -18.76 -10.44 10.97
N GLY A 381 -19.76 -9.78 11.58
CA GLY A 381 -20.26 -8.47 11.13
C GLY A 381 -21.17 -8.55 9.91
N GLU A 382 -21.91 -9.65 9.75
CA GLU A 382 -22.89 -9.86 8.66
C GLU A 382 -22.28 -9.64 7.25
N PRO A 383 -21.16 -10.30 6.89
CA PRO A 383 -20.50 -10.08 5.62
C PRO A 383 -21.45 -10.36 4.44
N ALA A 384 -21.39 -9.53 3.40
CA ALA A 384 -22.18 -9.74 2.20
C ALA A 384 -21.90 -11.12 1.59
N VAL A 385 -22.93 -11.98 1.53
CA VAL A 385 -22.81 -13.31 0.93
C VAL A 385 -23.05 -13.18 -0.57
N THR A 386 -21.96 -13.30 -1.36
CA THR A 386 -22.03 -13.33 -2.81
C THR A 386 -21.75 -14.76 -3.28
N GLY A 387 -22.79 -15.46 -3.77
CA GLY A 387 -22.65 -16.79 -4.36
C GLY A 387 -23.73 -17.79 -3.93
N GLU A 388 -23.83 -18.89 -4.65
CA GLU A 388 -24.71 -20.00 -4.28
C GLU A 388 -24.12 -20.74 -3.07
N THR A 389 -24.95 -21.08 -2.09
CA THR A 389 -24.52 -21.84 -0.92
C THR A 389 -24.14 -23.28 -1.36
N PRO A 390 -22.96 -23.77 -0.95
CA PRO A 390 -22.56 -25.16 -1.27
C PRO A 390 -23.34 -26.22 -0.45
N PHE A 391 -24.28 -25.79 0.40
CA PHE A 391 -25.07 -26.67 1.26
C PHE A 391 -26.43 -26.96 0.63
N THR A 392 -26.68 -28.20 0.31
CA THR A 392 -27.94 -28.68 -0.34
C THR A 392 -29.06 -28.99 0.65
N ASP A 393 -28.77 -28.92 1.96
CA ASP A 393 -29.69 -29.23 3.07
C ASP A 393 -30.25 -27.97 3.78
N LEU A 394 -29.92 -26.78 3.29
CA LEU A 394 -30.55 -25.54 3.74
C LEU A 394 -31.78 -25.25 2.88
N THR A 395 -32.92 -25.81 3.28
CA THR A 395 -34.22 -25.34 2.78
C THR A 395 -34.64 -24.07 3.53
N ALA A 396 -35.08 -23.06 2.77
CA ALA A 396 -35.51 -21.76 3.25
C ALA A 396 -36.59 -21.82 4.33
#